data_0937ee1be9d1c19d8b722061b6a1b3bb
#
_entry.id   0937ee1be9d1c19d8b722061b6a1b3bb
#
_cell.length_a   1.000
_cell.length_b   1.000
_cell.length_c   1.000
_cell.angle_alpha   90.00
_cell.angle_beta   90.00
_cell.angle_gamma   90.00
#
_symmetry.space_group_name_H-M   'P 1'
#
loop_
_entity.id
_entity.type
_entity.pdbx_description
1 polymer ?
#
loop_
_entity_poly.entity_id
_entity_poly.type
_entity_poly.pdbx_seq_one_letter_code
_entity_poly.pdbx_strand_id
1 'polypeptide(L)'
;VDLPAARPRDAPRQRKLPIMVTCALKPSLLFGFVARDRSHQGKGLAVRVLTIIPTYNELESLPKTLARLRAAVPASDVLVVDDNSPDGTGQLADGIAAEDSQVHVLHREGKAGLGAAYIAGFKWGLEAGYDILVEMDADGSHQPEQLQQLLDAVEEGADLAMGSRWVPGGSVVNWPLYRQGISRIGSTYARLMLGIKIKDVTGGYRAFRRTTLEKLNLDQVDSVGYGFQVDLAWRVAKMGLKIVERPITFVERELGASKMSGNIVVEAMINVTKWGLTARWRKLTGRGSATS
;
A
#
# COMPACT_ATOMS: atom_id res chain seq x y z
N VAL A 1 58.74 -40.89 23.42
CA VAL A 1 58.10 -42.02 22.73
C VAL A 1 57.38 -41.42 21.51
N ASP A 2 58.13 -41.58 20.40
CA ASP A 2 57.70 -41.13 19.08
C ASP A 2 56.63 -42.02 18.48
N LEU A 3 55.67 -41.47 17.82
CA LEU A 3 54.79 -42.16 16.90
C LEU A 3 54.78 -41.47 15.53
N PRO A 4 54.87 -42.24 14.43
CA PRO A 4 55.20 -41.72 13.12
C PRO A 4 54.01 -41.28 12.28
N ALA A 5 54.31 -40.37 11.33
CA ALA A 5 53.44 -39.82 10.30
C ALA A 5 52.91 -40.84 9.29
N ALA A 6 51.63 -40.75 8.94
CA ALA A 6 51.01 -41.50 7.86
C ALA A 6 50.89 -40.63 6.60
N ARG A 7 51.27 -41.21 5.46
CA ARG A 7 51.30 -40.63 4.10
C ARG A 7 49.90 -40.67 3.45
N PRO A 8 49.68 -39.79 2.46
CA PRO A 8 48.36 -39.67 1.78
C PRO A 8 48.19 -40.76 0.70
N ARG A 9 46.94 -41.21 0.54
CA ARG A 9 46.52 -42.15 -0.52
C ARG A 9 45.78 -41.44 -1.64
N ASP A 10 46.07 -41.94 -2.83
CA ASP A 10 45.78 -41.51 -4.18
C ASP A 10 44.30 -41.28 -4.51
N ALA A 11 44.07 -40.35 -5.44
CA ALA A 11 42.81 -40.06 -6.12
C ALA A 11 42.53 -41.12 -7.22
N PRO A 12 41.27 -41.52 -7.45
CA PRO A 12 40.92 -42.29 -8.63
C PRO A 12 40.31 -41.41 -9.75
N ARG A 13 40.79 -41.74 -10.91
CA ARG A 13 40.60 -41.29 -12.28
C ARG A 13 39.14 -41.09 -12.69
N GLN A 14 38.98 -40.05 -13.49
CA GLN A 14 37.82 -39.78 -14.35
C GLN A 14 37.57 -40.93 -15.35
N ARG A 15 36.32 -41.37 -15.46
CA ARG A 15 35.82 -42.12 -16.61
C ARG A 15 34.82 -41.28 -17.39
N LYS A 16 35.18 -40.99 -18.64
CA LYS A 16 34.30 -40.54 -19.70
C LYS A 16 33.38 -41.71 -20.11
N LEU A 17 32.11 -41.40 -20.31
CA LEU A 17 31.21 -42.27 -21.08
C LEU A 17 30.37 -41.41 -22.02
N PRO A 18 30.10 -41.91 -23.21
CA PRO A 18 29.46 -41.15 -24.25
C PRO A 18 28.01 -41.55 -24.46
N ILE A 19 27.41 -40.93 -25.45
CA ILE A 19 26.28 -41.40 -26.28
C ILE A 19 24.92 -40.80 -26.01
N MET A 20 24.61 -40.01 -27.02
CA MET A 20 23.31 -39.57 -27.46
C MET A 20 22.23 -40.67 -27.43
N VAL A 21 21.02 -40.33 -27.02
CA VAL A 21 19.80 -40.92 -27.56
C VAL A 21 18.85 -39.81 -27.90
N THR A 22 18.69 -39.61 -29.19
CA THR A 22 17.67 -38.79 -29.83
C THR A 22 16.32 -39.47 -29.65
N CYS A 23 15.38 -38.89 -28.97
CA CYS A 23 13.99 -39.34 -29.01
C CYS A 23 13.12 -38.18 -29.52
N ALA A 24 12.66 -38.32 -30.74
CA ALA A 24 11.70 -37.44 -31.38
C ALA A 24 10.32 -37.69 -30.78
N LEU A 25 9.72 -36.66 -30.21
CA LEU A 25 8.28 -36.64 -29.90
C LEU A 25 7.64 -35.42 -30.54
N LYS A 26 6.52 -35.70 -31.21
CA LYS A 26 5.72 -34.84 -32.08
C LYS A 26 5.15 -33.61 -31.34
N PRO A 27 4.93 -32.49 -32.03
CA PRO A 27 4.31 -31.28 -31.52
C PRO A 27 2.78 -31.37 -31.61
N SER A 28 2.10 -31.16 -30.50
CA SER A 28 0.69 -30.78 -30.55
C SER A 28 0.30 -30.01 -29.27
N LEU A 29 -0.30 -28.87 -29.54
CA LEU A 29 -0.99 -27.91 -28.69
C LEU A 29 -0.18 -26.64 -28.37
N LEU A 30 -0.17 -25.74 -29.37
CA LEU A 30 0.04 -24.32 -29.19
C LEU A 30 -1.10 -23.74 -28.32
N PHE A 31 -0.80 -23.45 -27.07
CA PHE A 31 -1.47 -22.34 -26.39
C PHE A 31 -0.66 -21.07 -26.67
N GLY A 32 -1.24 -20.24 -27.54
CA GLY A 32 -0.64 -18.96 -27.92
C GLY A 32 -0.56 -18.03 -26.73
N PHE A 33 0.62 -17.96 -26.14
CA PHE A 33 1.02 -16.84 -25.30
C PHE A 33 1.33 -15.69 -26.28
N VAL A 34 0.35 -14.81 -26.49
CA VAL A 34 0.59 -13.55 -27.21
C VAL A 34 1.47 -12.71 -26.29
N ALA A 35 2.77 -12.78 -26.51
CA ALA A 35 3.70 -11.77 -26.01
C ALA A 35 3.27 -10.45 -26.67
N ARG A 36 2.60 -9.59 -25.91
CA ARG A 36 2.34 -8.21 -26.33
C ARG A 36 3.68 -7.54 -26.53
N ASP A 37 4.03 -7.34 -27.78
CA ASP A 37 5.16 -6.53 -28.22
C ASP A 37 5.00 -5.10 -27.64
N ARG A 38 5.86 -4.73 -26.67
CA ARG A 38 5.93 -3.41 -26.05
C ARG A 38 6.80 -2.42 -26.84
N SER A 39 6.99 -2.63 -28.14
CA SER A 39 7.92 -1.83 -28.96
C SER A 39 7.34 -0.54 -29.54
N HIS A 40 6.19 -0.04 -29.07
CA HIS A 40 5.66 1.27 -29.48
C HIS A 40 5.22 2.09 -28.26
N GLN A 41 6.18 2.47 -27.40
CA GLN A 41 6.01 3.63 -26.53
C GLN A 41 7.04 4.67 -26.95
N GLY A 42 6.53 5.78 -27.51
CA GLY A 42 7.27 7.02 -27.55
C GLY A 42 7.82 7.34 -26.17
N LYS A 43 8.93 8.09 -26.07
CA LYS A 43 9.59 8.55 -24.82
C LYS A 43 8.59 9.31 -23.92
N GLY A 44 7.66 8.59 -23.28
CA GLY A 44 6.92 9.07 -22.15
C GLY A 44 7.88 9.08 -20.96
N LEU A 45 7.92 10.18 -20.23
CA LEU A 45 8.58 10.26 -18.93
C LEU A 45 8.12 9.03 -18.10
N ALA A 46 9.05 8.30 -17.53
CA ALA A 46 8.72 7.17 -16.66
C ALA A 46 7.82 7.64 -15.52
N VAL A 47 6.72 6.93 -15.26
CA VAL A 47 5.78 7.22 -14.17
C VAL A 47 6.54 7.17 -12.84
N ARG A 48 6.55 8.27 -12.10
CA ARG A 48 7.21 8.37 -10.80
C ARG A 48 6.26 7.97 -9.69
N VAL A 49 6.63 6.96 -8.92
CA VAL A 49 5.83 6.42 -7.81
C VAL A 49 6.49 6.77 -6.48
N LEU A 50 5.70 7.24 -5.52
CA LEU A 50 6.11 7.46 -4.13
C LEU A 50 5.26 6.63 -3.19
N THR A 51 5.90 5.77 -2.40
CA THR A 51 5.24 5.07 -1.30
C THR A 51 5.48 5.82 0.01
N ILE A 52 4.42 6.31 0.62
CA ILE A 52 4.43 7.06 1.87
C ILE A 52 4.19 6.09 3.02
N ILE A 53 5.11 6.09 3.99
CA ILE A 53 5.11 5.20 5.15
C ILE A 53 5.18 6.04 6.43
N PRO A 54 4.03 6.33 7.07
CA PRO A 54 4.01 6.99 8.37
C PRO A 54 4.61 6.10 9.46
N THR A 55 5.44 6.69 10.32
CA THR A 55 6.07 5.99 11.44
C THR A 55 5.85 6.69 12.78
N TYR A 56 5.63 5.89 13.81
CA TYR A 56 5.71 6.28 15.21
C TYR A 56 5.99 5.04 16.06
N ASN A 57 7.22 4.91 16.58
CA ASN A 57 7.72 3.72 17.28
C ASN A 57 7.64 2.46 16.42
N GLU A 58 8.36 2.48 15.29
CA GLU A 58 8.41 1.39 14.31
C GLU A 58 9.86 0.91 14.04
N LEU A 59 10.75 1.06 15.07
CA LEU A 59 12.18 0.75 14.98
C LEU A 59 12.46 -0.68 14.46
N GLU A 60 11.65 -1.65 14.89
CA GLU A 60 11.84 -3.07 14.55
C GLU A 60 11.19 -3.47 13.22
N SER A 61 10.08 -2.81 12.84
CA SER A 61 9.28 -3.16 11.67
C SER A 61 9.74 -2.44 10.40
N LEU A 62 10.15 -1.17 10.52
CA LEU A 62 10.49 -0.31 9.39
C LEU A 62 11.57 -0.89 8.49
N PRO A 63 12.73 -1.40 8.98
CA PRO A 63 13.77 -1.92 8.10
C PRO A 63 13.30 -3.11 7.26
N LYS A 64 12.50 -4.00 7.85
CA LYS A 64 11.96 -5.18 7.19
C LYS A 64 10.98 -4.77 6.08
N THR A 65 10.11 -3.82 6.39
CA THR A 65 9.11 -3.30 5.45
C THR A 65 9.78 -2.59 4.28
N LEU A 66 10.80 -1.76 4.53
CA LEU A 66 11.57 -1.09 3.49
C LEU A 66 12.31 -2.08 2.59
N ALA A 67 13.02 -3.05 3.17
CA ALA A 67 13.74 -4.06 2.39
C ALA A 67 12.80 -4.86 1.47
N ARG A 68 11.61 -5.28 1.98
CA ARG A 68 10.61 -5.98 1.18
C ARG A 68 10.03 -5.10 0.07
N LEU A 69 9.74 -3.83 0.38
CA LEU A 69 9.19 -2.89 -0.59
C LEU A 69 10.21 -2.61 -1.72
N ARG A 70 11.47 -2.35 -1.37
CA ARG A 70 12.55 -2.15 -2.34
C ARG A 70 12.78 -3.37 -3.24
N ALA A 71 12.62 -4.58 -2.70
CA ALA A 71 12.70 -5.82 -3.47
C ALA A 71 11.48 -6.03 -4.38
N ALA A 72 10.27 -5.70 -3.90
CA ALA A 72 9.02 -5.95 -4.63
C ALA A 72 8.75 -4.92 -5.74
N VAL A 73 9.03 -3.63 -5.47
CA VAL A 73 8.79 -2.51 -6.40
C VAL A 73 10.01 -1.58 -6.42
N PRO A 74 11.13 -1.99 -7.07
CA PRO A 74 12.38 -1.22 -7.07
C PRO A 74 12.26 0.17 -7.69
N ALA A 75 11.25 0.40 -8.52
CA ALA A 75 11.01 1.68 -9.19
C ALA A 75 10.25 2.69 -8.30
N SER A 76 9.72 2.27 -7.14
CA SER A 76 9.05 3.19 -6.21
C SER A 76 10.06 3.86 -5.30
N ASP A 77 10.05 5.18 -5.25
CA ASP A 77 10.68 5.92 -4.16
C ASP A 77 9.84 5.76 -2.90
N VAL A 78 10.47 5.95 -1.75
CA VAL A 78 9.82 5.81 -0.43
C VAL A 78 9.98 7.09 0.35
N LEU A 79 8.90 7.55 0.98
CA LEU A 79 8.93 8.64 1.96
C LEU A 79 8.52 8.10 3.32
N VAL A 80 9.47 8.01 4.23
CA VAL A 80 9.20 7.77 5.65
C VAL A 80 8.76 9.08 6.27
N VAL A 81 7.56 9.11 6.86
CA VAL A 81 7.03 10.29 7.56
C VAL A 81 7.04 10.00 9.06
N ASP A 82 8.08 10.48 9.74
CA ASP A 82 8.28 10.20 11.16
C ASP A 82 7.66 11.26 12.06
N ASP A 83 6.75 10.82 12.92
CA ASP A 83 6.02 11.67 13.89
C ASP A 83 6.84 11.91 15.18
N ASN A 84 8.16 12.18 15.06
CA ASN A 84 9.08 12.38 16.16
C ASN A 84 9.11 11.17 17.12
N SER A 85 9.44 10.01 16.56
CA SER A 85 9.49 8.74 17.28
C SER A 85 10.56 8.76 18.39
N PRO A 86 10.20 8.52 19.66
CA PRO A 86 11.17 8.53 20.77
C PRO A 86 12.06 7.26 20.82
N ASP A 87 11.75 6.21 20.05
CA ASP A 87 12.48 4.94 20.05
C ASP A 87 13.69 4.90 19.09
N GLY A 88 13.95 6.00 18.36
CA GLY A 88 15.04 6.07 17.39
C GLY A 88 14.64 5.69 15.95
N THR A 89 13.35 5.48 15.66
CA THR A 89 12.87 5.17 14.30
C THR A 89 13.31 6.22 13.27
N GLY A 90 13.20 7.52 13.61
CA GLY A 90 13.60 8.62 12.71
C GLY A 90 15.09 8.58 12.35
N GLN A 91 15.96 8.39 13.36
CA GLN A 91 17.40 8.27 13.14
C GLN A 91 17.78 7.05 12.31
N LEU A 92 17.08 5.93 12.52
CA LEU A 92 17.23 4.74 11.69
C LEU A 92 16.84 5.03 10.23
N ALA A 93 15.73 5.72 10.01
CA ALA A 93 15.28 6.12 8.67
C ALA A 93 16.29 7.01 7.97
N ASP A 94 16.89 7.99 8.67
CA ASP A 94 17.96 8.85 8.16
C ASP A 94 19.19 8.04 7.73
N GLY A 95 19.59 7.03 8.53
CA GLY A 95 20.67 6.12 8.20
C GLY A 95 20.41 5.35 6.90
N ILE A 96 19.19 4.83 6.73
CA ILE A 96 18.80 4.13 5.51
C ILE A 96 18.78 5.09 4.30
N ALA A 97 18.25 6.29 4.46
CA ALA A 97 18.20 7.29 3.39
C ALA A 97 19.60 7.76 2.95
N ALA A 98 20.60 7.73 3.83
CA ALA A 98 21.98 8.02 3.49
C ALA A 98 22.61 6.95 2.59
N GLU A 99 22.14 5.70 2.65
CA GLU A 99 22.61 4.57 1.87
C GLU A 99 21.78 4.29 0.60
N ASP A 100 20.47 4.63 0.62
CA ASP A 100 19.55 4.44 -0.50
C ASP A 100 18.91 5.78 -0.92
N SER A 101 19.34 6.34 -2.05
CA SER A 101 18.89 7.60 -2.59
C SER A 101 17.39 7.64 -2.97
N GLN A 102 16.71 6.49 -3.02
CA GLN A 102 15.27 6.38 -3.26
C GLN A 102 14.45 6.39 -1.95
N VAL A 103 15.12 6.45 -0.79
CA VAL A 103 14.46 6.61 0.50
C VAL A 103 14.63 8.03 0.98
N HIS A 104 13.50 8.67 1.29
CA HIS A 104 13.43 10.04 1.81
C HIS A 104 12.82 10.02 3.20
N VAL A 105 13.15 11.00 4.03
CA VAL A 105 12.61 11.13 5.38
C VAL A 105 12.01 12.53 5.55
N LEU A 106 10.79 12.56 6.09
CA LEU A 106 10.10 13.79 6.51
C LEU A 106 9.87 13.70 8.01
N HIS A 107 10.65 14.46 8.79
CA HIS A 107 10.45 14.59 10.21
C HIS A 107 9.34 15.58 10.52
N ARG A 108 8.39 15.19 11.37
CA ARG A 108 7.34 16.05 11.89
C ARG A 108 7.63 16.40 13.35
N GLU A 109 7.11 17.53 13.81
CA GLU A 109 7.34 18.01 15.18
C GLU A 109 6.82 17.05 16.26
N GLY A 110 5.80 16.24 15.94
CA GLY A 110 5.22 15.27 16.86
C GLY A 110 3.98 14.57 16.31
N LYS A 111 3.45 13.67 17.10
CA LYS A 111 2.32 12.82 16.75
C LYS A 111 1.02 13.63 16.65
N ALA A 112 0.52 13.83 15.45
CA ALA A 112 -0.76 14.47 15.16
C ALA A 112 -1.79 13.50 14.52
N GLY A 113 -1.49 12.21 14.52
CA GLY A 113 -2.34 11.16 13.97
C GLY A 113 -2.01 10.77 12.53
N LEU A 114 -2.44 9.55 12.16
CA LEU A 114 -2.10 8.91 10.88
C LEU A 114 -2.52 9.75 9.66
N GLY A 115 -3.72 10.34 9.68
CA GLY A 115 -4.20 11.18 8.58
C GLY A 115 -3.31 12.40 8.33
N ALA A 116 -2.87 13.07 9.40
CA ALA A 116 -2.01 14.22 9.30
C ALA A 116 -0.61 13.87 8.73
N ALA A 117 -0.10 12.66 9.04
CA ALA A 117 1.15 12.17 8.46
C ALA A 117 1.00 11.88 6.96
N TYR A 118 -0.09 11.22 6.54
CA TYR A 118 -0.35 11.00 5.11
C TYR A 118 -0.56 12.31 4.35
N ILE A 119 -1.29 13.28 4.90
CA ILE A 119 -1.47 14.60 4.27
C ILE A 119 -0.12 15.29 4.05
N ALA A 120 0.76 15.27 5.06
CA ALA A 120 2.11 15.84 4.93
C ALA A 120 2.91 15.13 3.83
N GLY A 121 2.87 13.80 3.78
CA GLY A 121 3.50 13.00 2.74
C GLY A 121 2.92 13.25 1.35
N PHE A 122 1.60 13.39 1.22
CA PHE A 122 0.96 13.75 -0.06
C PHE A 122 1.41 15.13 -0.56
N LYS A 123 1.42 16.14 0.30
CA LYS A 123 1.89 17.49 -0.07
C LYS A 123 3.34 17.45 -0.54
N TRP A 124 4.20 16.78 0.22
CA TRP A 124 5.60 16.62 -0.15
C TRP A 124 5.75 15.93 -1.51
N GLY A 125 5.03 14.82 -1.73
CA GLY A 125 5.09 14.06 -2.98
C GLY A 125 4.51 14.82 -4.19
N LEU A 126 3.47 15.63 -3.99
CA LEU A 126 2.92 16.51 -5.02
C LEU A 126 3.92 17.61 -5.42
N GLU A 127 4.56 18.25 -4.44
CA GLU A 127 5.60 19.25 -4.67
C GLU A 127 6.83 18.66 -5.37
N ALA A 128 7.23 17.44 -5.01
CA ALA A 128 8.34 16.72 -5.62
C ALA A 128 8.02 16.16 -7.03
N GLY A 129 6.77 16.26 -7.50
CA GLY A 129 6.37 15.91 -8.86
C GLY A 129 6.14 14.42 -9.11
N TYR A 130 5.71 13.64 -8.11
CA TYR A 130 5.32 12.24 -8.28
C TYR A 130 3.96 12.10 -8.97
N ASP A 131 3.80 11.06 -9.79
CA ASP A 131 2.59 10.78 -10.59
C ASP A 131 1.60 9.89 -9.85
N ILE A 132 2.12 8.96 -9.04
CA ILE A 132 1.33 8.05 -8.20
C ILE A 132 1.86 8.14 -6.78
N LEU A 133 0.95 8.35 -5.82
CA LEU A 133 1.27 8.42 -4.40
C LEU A 133 0.53 7.29 -3.66
N VAL A 134 1.28 6.52 -2.87
CA VAL A 134 0.80 5.31 -2.22
C VAL A 134 0.77 5.49 -0.71
N GLU A 135 -0.32 5.06 -0.07
CA GLU A 135 -0.42 4.87 1.38
C GLU A 135 -0.03 3.43 1.73
N MET A 136 0.92 3.23 2.63
CA MET A 136 1.32 1.91 3.14
C MET A 136 1.76 2.02 4.61
N ASP A 137 1.32 1.09 5.46
CA ASP A 137 1.73 1.05 6.86
C ASP A 137 3.12 0.45 7.05
N ALA A 138 3.84 0.88 8.10
CA ALA A 138 5.20 0.42 8.44
C ALA A 138 5.25 -0.96 9.11
N ASP A 139 4.12 -1.44 9.66
CA ASP A 139 4.04 -2.57 10.60
C ASP A 139 4.00 -3.96 9.93
N GLY A 140 4.18 -4.02 8.61
CA GLY A 140 4.18 -5.24 7.83
C GLY A 140 2.79 -5.84 7.58
N SER A 141 1.71 -5.16 7.98
CA SER A 141 0.35 -5.63 7.74
C SER A 141 -0.06 -5.54 6.25
N HIS A 142 0.43 -4.53 5.55
CA HIS A 142 0.35 -4.43 4.10
C HIS A 142 1.52 -5.17 3.45
N GLN A 143 1.21 -6.07 2.52
CA GLN A 143 2.23 -6.86 1.83
C GLN A 143 2.80 -6.06 0.65
N PRO A 144 4.08 -5.64 0.68
CA PRO A 144 4.69 -4.86 -0.40
C PRO A 144 4.64 -5.56 -1.77
N GLU A 145 4.67 -6.89 -1.78
CA GLU A 145 4.59 -7.74 -2.97
C GLU A 145 3.25 -7.59 -3.71
N GLN A 146 2.25 -7.03 -3.03
CA GLN A 146 0.93 -6.76 -3.61
C GLN A 146 0.75 -5.32 -4.10
N LEU A 147 1.78 -4.46 -3.97
CA LEU A 147 1.71 -3.08 -4.44
C LEU A 147 1.53 -3.00 -5.96
N GLN A 148 2.24 -3.84 -6.72
CA GLN A 148 2.23 -3.75 -8.17
C GLN A 148 0.81 -3.80 -8.76
N GLN A 149 -0.07 -4.63 -8.23
CA GLN A 149 -1.46 -4.69 -8.73
C GLN A 149 -2.29 -3.41 -8.47
N LEU A 150 -1.93 -2.60 -7.46
CA LEU A 150 -2.55 -1.29 -7.24
C LEU A 150 -2.00 -0.27 -8.23
N LEU A 151 -0.70 -0.31 -8.49
CA LEU A 151 -0.06 0.55 -9.50
C LEU A 151 -0.61 0.25 -10.88
N ASP A 152 -0.69 -1.01 -11.27
CA ASP A 152 -1.29 -1.44 -12.54
C ASP A 152 -2.72 -0.91 -12.70
N ALA A 153 -3.53 -0.96 -11.63
CA ALA A 153 -4.90 -0.43 -11.67
C ALA A 153 -4.94 1.09 -11.92
N VAL A 154 -3.98 1.86 -11.35
CA VAL A 154 -3.87 3.31 -11.60
C VAL A 154 -3.40 3.56 -13.03
N GLU A 155 -2.42 2.81 -13.54
CA GLU A 155 -1.97 2.89 -14.92
C GLU A 155 -3.08 2.56 -15.92
N GLU A 156 -3.94 1.57 -15.61
CA GLU A 156 -5.14 1.20 -16.36
C GLU A 156 -6.27 2.25 -16.29
N GLY A 157 -6.02 3.38 -15.63
CA GLY A 157 -6.91 4.53 -15.62
C GLY A 157 -7.79 4.62 -14.36
N ALA A 158 -7.48 3.96 -13.25
CA ALA A 158 -8.08 4.29 -11.97
C ALA A 158 -7.54 5.63 -11.44
N ASP A 159 -8.41 6.41 -10.83
CA ASP A 159 -8.04 7.61 -10.09
C ASP A 159 -7.58 7.26 -8.67
N LEU A 160 -8.16 6.18 -8.11
CA LEU A 160 -7.80 5.58 -6.83
C LEU A 160 -7.86 4.05 -6.94
N ALA A 161 -6.76 3.38 -6.66
CA ALA A 161 -6.72 1.93 -6.44
C ALA A 161 -6.64 1.63 -4.94
N MET A 162 -7.48 0.71 -4.46
CA MET A 162 -7.57 0.33 -3.04
C MET A 162 -7.30 -1.15 -2.88
N GLY A 163 -6.39 -1.50 -1.99
CA GLY A 163 -6.25 -2.87 -1.49
C GLY A 163 -7.45 -3.24 -0.62
N SER A 164 -8.15 -4.30 -0.98
CA SER A 164 -9.41 -4.69 -0.34
C SER A 164 -9.32 -6.12 0.20
N ARG A 165 -9.65 -6.26 1.48
CA ARG A 165 -9.74 -7.54 2.19
C ARG A 165 -11.06 -8.28 1.91
N TRP A 166 -12.07 -7.55 1.40
CA TRP A 166 -13.47 -7.99 1.31
C TRP A 166 -13.99 -8.18 -0.11
N VAL A 167 -13.14 -8.05 -1.12
CA VAL A 167 -13.42 -8.47 -2.50
C VAL A 167 -13.03 -9.94 -2.71
N PRO A 168 -13.55 -10.63 -3.75
CA PRO A 168 -13.10 -11.99 -4.08
C PRO A 168 -11.58 -12.07 -4.23
N GLY A 169 -10.95 -13.01 -3.53
CA GLY A 169 -9.49 -13.16 -3.46
C GLY A 169 -8.81 -12.36 -2.35
N GLY A 170 -9.52 -11.43 -1.69
CA GLY A 170 -9.01 -10.73 -0.51
C GLY A 170 -9.11 -11.58 0.75
N SER A 171 -8.20 -11.37 1.69
CA SER A 171 -8.13 -12.16 2.92
C SER A 171 -7.51 -11.38 4.07
N VAL A 172 -7.68 -11.92 5.27
CA VAL A 172 -7.00 -11.49 6.50
C VAL A 172 -6.36 -12.69 7.17
N VAL A 173 -5.15 -12.52 7.68
CA VAL A 173 -4.39 -13.56 8.36
C VAL A 173 -4.21 -13.16 9.82
N ASN A 174 -4.39 -14.12 10.73
CA ASN A 174 -4.27 -13.97 12.19
C ASN A 174 -5.26 -12.98 12.84
N TRP A 175 -6.33 -12.56 12.15
CA TRP A 175 -7.37 -11.72 12.74
C TRP A 175 -8.43 -12.55 13.47
N PRO A 176 -8.77 -12.18 14.72
CA PRO A 176 -9.92 -12.77 15.40
C PRO A 176 -11.23 -12.52 14.64
N LEU A 177 -12.16 -13.48 14.66
CA LEU A 177 -13.43 -13.39 13.92
C LEU A 177 -14.25 -12.14 14.29
N TYR A 178 -14.26 -11.74 15.56
CA TYR A 178 -14.97 -10.54 15.99
C TYR A 178 -14.42 -9.27 15.32
N ARG A 179 -13.10 -9.17 15.13
CA ARG A 179 -12.45 -8.03 14.45
C ARG A 179 -12.79 -7.99 12.97
N GLN A 180 -12.85 -9.17 12.32
CA GLN A 180 -13.31 -9.29 10.94
C GLN A 180 -14.78 -8.82 10.83
N GLY A 181 -15.65 -9.24 11.77
CA GLY A 181 -17.04 -8.80 11.84
C GLY A 181 -17.17 -7.28 11.98
N ILE A 182 -16.47 -6.66 12.91
CA ILE A 182 -16.47 -5.21 13.14
C ILE A 182 -16.03 -4.48 11.85
N SER A 183 -14.96 -4.92 11.20
CA SER A 183 -14.46 -4.28 9.97
C SER A 183 -15.46 -4.38 8.81
N ARG A 184 -16.08 -5.55 8.60
CA ARG A 184 -17.10 -5.76 7.56
C ARG A 184 -18.37 -4.96 7.83
N ILE A 185 -18.84 -4.94 9.07
CA ILE A 185 -20.02 -4.17 9.48
C ILE A 185 -19.74 -2.67 9.31
N GLY A 186 -18.59 -2.17 9.77
CA GLY A 186 -18.17 -0.78 9.61
C GLY A 186 -18.11 -0.35 8.15
N SER A 187 -17.48 -1.15 7.29
CA SER A 187 -17.42 -0.88 5.85
C SER A 187 -18.81 -0.92 5.19
N THR A 188 -19.67 -1.88 5.58
CA THR A 188 -21.04 -1.97 5.07
C THR A 188 -21.88 -0.77 5.52
N TYR A 189 -21.77 -0.38 6.78
CA TYR A 189 -22.43 0.80 7.31
C TYR A 189 -22.01 2.08 6.57
N ALA A 190 -20.71 2.32 6.43
CA ALA A 190 -20.19 3.48 5.71
C ALA A 190 -20.68 3.48 4.25
N ARG A 191 -20.64 2.34 3.57
CA ARG A 191 -21.14 2.18 2.20
C ARG A 191 -22.60 2.57 2.06
N LEU A 192 -23.46 2.10 2.97
CA LEU A 192 -24.90 2.40 2.96
C LEU A 192 -25.18 3.86 3.30
N MET A 193 -24.50 4.40 4.32
CA MET A 193 -24.70 5.78 4.76
C MET A 193 -24.22 6.80 3.72
N LEU A 194 -23.09 6.56 3.11
CA LEU A 194 -22.45 7.48 2.15
C LEU A 194 -22.89 7.24 0.70
N GLY A 195 -23.57 6.13 0.40
CA GLY A 195 -24.04 5.80 -0.94
C GLY A 195 -22.90 5.45 -1.91
N ILE A 196 -21.81 4.86 -1.40
CA ILE A 196 -20.64 4.45 -2.20
C ILE A 196 -20.62 2.95 -2.44
N LYS A 197 -19.89 2.49 -3.48
CA LYS A 197 -19.83 1.08 -3.86
C LYS A 197 -18.60 0.33 -3.35
N ILE A 198 -17.76 0.98 -2.54
CA ILE A 198 -16.50 0.43 -2.03
C ILE A 198 -16.81 -0.63 -0.96
N LYS A 199 -16.22 -1.82 -1.09
CA LYS A 199 -16.44 -2.94 -0.15
C LYS A 199 -15.57 -2.83 1.10
N ASP A 200 -14.34 -2.32 0.97
CA ASP A 200 -13.39 -2.14 2.06
C ASP A 200 -12.96 -0.67 2.21
N VAL A 201 -13.89 0.16 2.66
CA VAL A 201 -13.67 1.61 2.77
C VAL A 201 -12.66 1.99 3.86
N THR A 202 -12.40 1.08 4.80
CA THR A 202 -11.47 1.30 5.93
C THR A 202 -10.05 0.81 5.65
N GLY A 203 -9.81 0.16 4.51
CA GLY A 203 -8.47 -0.28 4.11
C GLY A 203 -7.54 0.92 3.88
N GLY A 204 -6.32 0.85 4.40
CA GLY A 204 -5.30 1.91 4.30
C GLY A 204 -4.27 1.69 3.20
N TYR A 205 -4.30 0.58 2.47
CA TYR A 205 -3.39 0.32 1.37
C TYR A 205 -3.96 0.87 0.07
N ARG A 206 -3.45 2.00 -0.40
CA ARG A 206 -4.06 2.77 -1.50
C ARG A 206 -3.02 3.37 -2.41
N ALA A 207 -3.32 3.46 -3.70
CA ALA A 207 -2.54 4.19 -4.69
C ALA A 207 -3.43 5.26 -5.33
N PHE A 208 -3.03 6.50 -5.22
CA PHE A 208 -3.72 7.67 -5.78
C PHE A 208 -2.97 8.17 -7.01
N ARG A 209 -3.72 8.47 -8.06
CA ARG A 209 -3.20 9.28 -9.16
C ARG A 209 -2.96 10.71 -8.68
N ARG A 210 -1.87 11.36 -9.08
CA ARG A 210 -1.54 12.75 -8.77
C ARG A 210 -2.74 13.68 -8.93
N THR A 211 -3.38 13.65 -10.10
CA THR A 211 -4.51 14.53 -10.43
C THR A 211 -5.72 14.33 -9.52
N THR A 212 -5.85 13.17 -8.88
CA THR A 212 -6.89 12.90 -7.87
C THR A 212 -6.59 13.67 -6.59
N LEU A 213 -5.36 13.61 -6.09
CA LEU A 213 -4.95 14.33 -4.88
C LEU A 213 -4.97 15.85 -5.08
N GLU A 214 -4.60 16.34 -6.26
CA GLU A 214 -4.69 17.77 -6.61
C GLU A 214 -6.14 18.30 -6.58
N LYS A 215 -7.12 17.46 -6.96
CA LYS A 215 -8.54 17.80 -6.87
C LYS A 215 -9.10 17.69 -5.45
N LEU A 216 -8.48 16.87 -4.61
CA LEU A 216 -8.82 16.77 -3.19
C LEU A 216 -8.24 17.97 -2.46
N ASN A 217 -9.08 18.81 -1.87
CA ASN A 217 -8.60 19.85 -0.97
C ASN A 217 -8.09 19.19 0.33
N LEU A 218 -6.79 18.83 0.34
CA LEU A 218 -6.16 18.12 1.46
C LEU A 218 -6.19 18.93 2.76
N ASP A 219 -6.25 20.28 2.67
CA ASP A 219 -6.35 21.16 3.85
C ASP A 219 -7.71 21.11 4.54
N GLN A 220 -8.73 20.60 3.86
CA GLN A 220 -10.07 20.43 4.41
C GLN A 220 -10.34 18.99 4.91
N VAL A 221 -9.32 18.17 5.02
CA VAL A 221 -9.44 16.80 5.53
C VAL A 221 -9.08 16.81 7.01
N ASP A 222 -10.07 17.10 7.85
CA ASP A 222 -9.90 17.22 9.31
C ASP A 222 -10.08 15.90 10.07
N SER A 223 -10.31 14.80 9.35
CA SER A 223 -10.65 13.51 9.97
C SER A 223 -9.41 12.86 10.59
N VAL A 224 -9.55 12.37 11.82
CA VAL A 224 -8.52 11.64 12.56
C VAL A 224 -8.76 10.11 12.46
N GLY A 225 -7.70 9.33 12.48
CA GLY A 225 -7.79 7.87 12.52
C GLY A 225 -8.48 7.25 11.30
N TYR A 226 -9.41 6.31 11.53
CA TYR A 226 -10.14 5.64 10.43
C TYR A 226 -11.11 6.55 9.67
N GLY A 227 -11.55 7.66 10.29
CA GLY A 227 -12.36 8.67 9.63
C GLY A 227 -11.66 9.24 8.42
N PHE A 228 -10.35 9.46 8.49
CA PHE A 228 -9.51 9.94 7.39
C PHE A 228 -9.63 9.05 6.14
N GLN A 229 -9.48 7.72 6.30
CA GLN A 229 -9.55 6.78 5.18
C GLN A 229 -10.93 6.77 4.51
N VAL A 230 -11.99 6.84 5.32
CA VAL A 230 -13.38 6.89 4.81
C VAL A 230 -13.65 8.22 4.12
N ASP A 231 -13.20 9.35 4.67
CA ASP A 231 -13.39 10.69 4.10
C ASP A 231 -12.71 10.81 2.73
N LEU A 232 -11.45 10.42 2.59
CA LEU A 232 -10.75 10.46 1.30
C LEU A 232 -11.48 9.64 0.24
N ALA A 233 -11.82 8.38 0.54
CA ALA A 233 -12.53 7.51 -0.41
C ALA A 233 -13.90 8.09 -0.81
N TRP A 234 -14.62 8.67 0.16
CA TRP A 234 -15.91 9.30 -0.11
C TRP A 234 -15.80 10.56 -0.97
N ARG A 235 -14.79 11.42 -0.72
CA ARG A 235 -14.53 12.60 -1.55
C ARG A 235 -14.22 12.20 -3.00
N VAL A 236 -13.35 11.23 -3.21
CA VAL A 236 -13.05 10.68 -4.55
C VAL A 236 -14.33 10.14 -5.23
N ALA A 237 -15.14 9.37 -4.51
CA ALA A 237 -16.40 8.84 -5.01
C ALA A 237 -17.41 9.96 -5.37
N LYS A 238 -17.50 11.03 -4.56
CA LYS A 238 -18.38 12.19 -4.82
C LYS A 238 -17.99 12.97 -6.07
N MET A 239 -16.71 13.02 -6.38
CA MET A 239 -16.23 13.64 -7.63
C MET A 239 -16.51 12.78 -8.87
N GLY A 240 -17.11 11.59 -8.72
CA GLY A 240 -17.39 10.67 -9.82
C GLY A 240 -16.12 10.03 -10.41
N LEU A 241 -15.01 10.07 -9.70
CA LEU A 241 -13.74 9.51 -10.13
C LEU A 241 -13.73 7.98 -10.03
N LYS A 242 -12.90 7.35 -10.87
CA LYS A 242 -12.82 5.88 -10.98
C LYS A 242 -12.06 5.27 -9.82
N ILE A 243 -12.77 4.53 -8.95
CA ILE A 243 -12.18 3.77 -7.83
C ILE A 243 -12.17 2.29 -8.21
N VAL A 244 -11.03 1.63 -8.02
CA VAL A 244 -10.85 0.19 -8.27
C VAL A 244 -10.37 -0.47 -7.00
N GLU A 245 -11.02 -1.58 -6.59
CA GLU A 245 -10.55 -2.43 -5.50
C GLU A 245 -9.78 -3.63 -6.06
N ARG A 246 -8.61 -3.91 -5.49
CA ARG A 246 -7.79 -5.10 -5.79
C ARG A 246 -7.70 -5.99 -4.54
N PRO A 247 -7.78 -7.31 -4.68
CA PRO A 247 -7.70 -8.20 -3.52
C PRO A 247 -6.32 -8.14 -2.87
N ILE A 248 -6.28 -8.00 -1.55
CA ILE A 248 -5.04 -8.09 -0.78
C ILE A 248 -5.17 -9.09 0.36
N THR A 249 -4.04 -9.62 0.79
CA THR A 249 -3.90 -10.33 2.06
C THR A 249 -3.38 -9.35 3.11
N PHE A 250 -4.18 -9.08 4.12
CA PHE A 250 -3.78 -8.27 5.25
C PHE A 250 -3.35 -9.20 6.40
N VAL A 251 -2.14 -9.04 6.87
CA VAL A 251 -1.58 -9.85 7.97
C VAL A 251 -1.64 -9.05 9.27
N GLU A 252 -2.09 -9.67 10.38
CA GLU A 252 -1.98 -8.99 11.68
C GLU A 252 -0.52 -8.69 11.97
N ARG A 253 -0.24 -7.48 12.46
CA ARG A 253 1.12 -7.12 12.88
C ARG A 253 1.68 -8.11 13.89
N GLU A 254 2.94 -8.48 13.73
CA GLU A 254 3.63 -9.38 14.65
C GLU A 254 4.30 -8.60 15.80
N LEU A 255 4.62 -7.32 15.57
CA LEU A 255 5.35 -6.46 16.48
C LEU A 255 4.51 -5.23 16.85
N GLY A 256 4.62 -4.77 18.09
CA GLY A 256 3.95 -3.57 18.57
C GLY A 256 2.49 -3.78 19.00
N ALA A 257 1.92 -2.78 19.69
CA ALA A 257 0.55 -2.79 20.18
C ALA A 257 -0.42 -2.18 19.13
N SER A 258 -1.61 -2.76 19.01
CA SER A 258 -2.67 -2.19 18.17
C SER A 258 -3.05 -0.78 18.66
N LYS A 259 -2.89 0.23 17.80
CA LYS A 259 -3.26 1.62 18.08
C LYS A 259 -4.77 1.87 17.94
N MET A 260 -5.57 0.80 17.72
CA MET A 260 -7.03 0.86 17.58
C MET A 260 -7.70 0.96 18.95
N SER A 261 -8.30 2.09 19.26
CA SER A 261 -9.20 2.25 20.41
C SER A 261 -10.66 2.24 19.97
N GLY A 262 -11.56 1.75 20.83
CA GLY A 262 -13.00 1.77 20.56
C GLY A 262 -13.54 3.17 20.27
N ASN A 263 -12.97 4.20 20.87
CA ASN A 263 -13.34 5.60 20.67
C ASN A 263 -13.16 6.05 19.20
N ILE A 264 -12.09 5.60 18.54
CA ILE A 264 -11.82 5.92 17.12
C ILE A 264 -12.90 5.33 16.20
N VAL A 265 -13.41 4.13 16.51
CA VAL A 265 -14.49 3.50 15.75
C VAL A 265 -15.79 4.26 15.92
N VAL A 266 -16.14 4.65 17.14
CA VAL A 266 -17.34 5.43 17.44
C VAL A 266 -17.29 6.79 16.76
N GLU A 267 -16.17 7.49 16.85
CA GLU A 267 -15.96 8.77 16.17
C GLU A 267 -16.14 8.65 14.65
N ALA A 268 -15.54 7.65 14.02
CA ALA A 268 -15.71 7.39 12.61
C ALA A 268 -17.16 7.13 12.23
N MET A 269 -17.91 6.37 13.04
CA MET A 269 -19.33 6.13 12.81
C MET A 269 -20.16 7.41 12.92
N ILE A 270 -19.91 8.27 13.89
CA ILE A 270 -20.59 9.56 14.06
C ILE A 270 -20.33 10.45 12.84
N ASN A 271 -19.08 10.55 12.39
CA ASN A 271 -18.71 11.35 11.23
C ASN A 271 -19.37 10.84 9.95
N VAL A 272 -19.33 9.53 9.70
CA VAL A 272 -20.02 8.88 8.57
C VAL A 272 -21.52 9.17 8.58
N THR A 273 -22.16 9.11 9.77
CA THR A 273 -23.59 9.44 9.92
C THR A 273 -23.87 10.90 9.56
N LYS A 274 -23.10 11.83 10.12
CA LYS A 274 -23.24 13.28 9.83
C LYS A 274 -23.06 13.56 8.34
N TRP A 275 -22.03 13.00 7.71
CA TRP A 275 -21.76 13.19 6.27
C TRP A 275 -22.88 12.62 5.41
N GLY A 276 -23.34 11.40 5.71
CA GLY A 276 -24.42 10.74 4.97
C GLY A 276 -25.73 11.49 5.06
N LEU A 277 -26.12 11.95 6.25
CA LEU A 277 -27.34 12.73 6.46
C LEU A 277 -27.27 14.10 5.77
N THR A 278 -26.14 14.80 5.91
CA THR A 278 -25.93 16.09 5.26
C THR A 278 -25.97 15.98 3.74
N ALA A 279 -25.36 14.94 3.16
CA ALA A 279 -25.37 14.71 1.73
C ALA A 279 -26.82 14.43 1.21
N ARG A 280 -27.59 13.62 1.93
CA ARG A 280 -28.99 13.34 1.58
C ARG A 280 -29.87 14.58 1.69
N TRP A 281 -29.71 15.36 2.76
CA TRP A 281 -30.47 16.58 2.98
C TRP A 281 -30.20 17.62 1.88
N ARG A 282 -28.92 17.83 1.49
CA ARG A 282 -28.54 18.71 0.37
C ARG A 282 -29.18 18.26 -0.95
N LYS A 283 -29.21 16.94 -1.20
CA LYS A 283 -29.85 16.37 -2.39
C LYS A 283 -31.35 16.60 -2.41
N LEU A 284 -32.05 16.49 -1.25
CA LEU A 284 -33.51 16.72 -1.12
C LEU A 284 -33.89 18.19 -1.23
N THR A 285 -33.03 19.09 -0.74
CA THR A 285 -33.33 20.54 -0.70
C THR A 285 -32.85 21.29 -1.95
N GLY A 286 -32.32 20.60 -2.96
CA GLY A 286 -31.79 21.22 -4.18
C GLY A 286 -30.57 22.13 -3.98
N ARG A 287 -29.99 22.20 -2.76
CA ARG A 287 -28.82 23.03 -2.44
C ARG A 287 -27.49 22.39 -2.85
N GLY A 288 -27.50 21.42 -3.75
CA GLY A 288 -26.34 20.63 -4.17
C GLY A 288 -25.61 21.09 -5.45
N SER A 289 -26.00 22.20 -6.07
CA SER A 289 -25.47 22.59 -7.38
C SER A 289 -24.70 23.92 -7.41
N ALA A 290 -24.12 24.35 -6.31
CA ALA A 290 -23.32 25.58 -6.31
C ALA A 290 -22.00 25.31 -5.56
N THR A 291 -21.03 24.71 -6.26
CA THR A 291 -19.58 25.00 -6.13
C THR A 291 -18.87 24.33 -7.30
N SER A 292 -18.66 25.11 -8.32
CA SER A 292 -17.63 24.91 -9.34
C SER A 292 -16.24 24.90 -8.71
#